data_3a56cb60b5265e5094b0d44290482ad3
#
_entry.id   3a56cb60b5265e5094b0d44290482ad3
#
_cell.length_a   1.000
_cell.length_b   1.000
_cell.length_c   1.000
_cell.angle_alpha   90.00
_cell.angle_beta   90.00
_cell.angle_gamma   90.00
#
_symmetry.space_group_name_H-M   'P 1'
#
loop_
_entity.id
_entity.type
_entity.pdbx_description
1 polymer ?
#
loop_
_entity_poly.entity_id
_entity_poly.type
_entity_poly.pdbx_seq_one_letter_code
_entity_poly.pdbx_strand_id
1 'polypeptide(L)'
;LIGLVGSEMCIRDRGSSFAFLGGYATVAPKLPDANGELTIANTEMLPYACLGVACAGLLYLVLATIIKIIGIDKVMRFFPPVVTGPIIVAIGLGLAPTAISNCKNNWWLALIALGIVIVVNVFGKGMAKIIPILIGILGAYAVAGIVGNGFGVESFAIDFSSVKEAAWVGLPIHWSSTVFGGVHDTGKAVTAIIAIMPIALATMMEHIGDISAIGATCGKNYIADPGLHRSLAGDGLATTMSALFGGPANTTYGENTGVLALSKVYDPRVIRIAAYFAILFSFSPKFAALIDSMPAAIVGGISFVLYGMISAIGIRNVVENKVDFSKPRNTIIAAVILVCALGLGDGVSFHIGQFDINLSALAVAAPVSYTHLRAHETD
;
A
#
# COMPACT_ATOMS: atom_id res chain seq x y z
N LEU A 1 -15.25 13.99 -1.50
CA LEU A 1 -13.80 13.83 -1.30
C LEU A 1 -12.98 14.83 -2.11
N ILE A 2 -13.29 15.02 -3.39
CA ILE A 2 -12.59 15.95 -4.30
C ILE A 2 -12.69 17.41 -3.80
N GLY A 3 -13.84 17.81 -3.28
CA GLY A 3 -14.05 19.15 -2.71
C GLY A 3 -13.33 19.40 -1.38
N LEU A 4 -13.08 18.36 -0.57
CA LEU A 4 -12.36 18.45 0.70
C LEU A 4 -10.85 18.61 0.51
N VAL A 5 -10.30 18.03 -0.55
CA VAL A 5 -8.85 17.98 -0.80
C VAL A 5 -8.35 19.20 -1.58
N GLY A 6 -9.26 19.97 -2.18
CA GLY A 6 -8.91 21.05 -3.10
C GLY A 6 -8.57 20.54 -4.50
N SER A 7 -8.93 21.31 -5.53
CA SER A 7 -8.76 20.88 -6.92
C SER A 7 -7.29 20.64 -7.33
N GLU A 8 -6.35 21.35 -6.72
CA GLU A 8 -4.91 21.25 -7.05
C GLU A 8 -4.21 20.04 -6.42
N MET A 9 -4.75 19.49 -5.32
CA MET A 9 -4.20 18.27 -4.70
C MET A 9 -4.70 16.96 -5.33
N CYS A 10 -5.68 17.01 -6.24
CA CYS A 10 -6.12 15.84 -7.02
C CYS A 10 -5.06 15.34 -8.03
N ILE A 11 -3.85 15.88 -8.01
CA ILE A 11 -2.71 15.40 -8.83
C ILE A 11 -2.13 14.07 -8.29
N ARG A 12 -2.60 13.63 -7.11
CA ARG A 12 -2.12 12.41 -6.46
C ARG A 12 -2.94 11.21 -6.85
N ASP A 13 -2.25 10.18 -7.30
CA ASP A 13 -2.83 8.87 -7.48
C ASP A 13 -2.87 8.12 -6.14
N ARG A 14 -3.95 7.38 -5.92
CA ARG A 14 -4.19 6.61 -4.72
C ARG A 14 -4.61 5.20 -5.09
N GLY A 15 -4.10 4.24 -4.37
CA GLY A 15 -4.45 2.86 -4.53
C GLY A 15 -4.47 2.13 -3.19
N SER A 16 -4.52 0.80 -3.23
CA SER A 16 -4.48 -0.03 -2.03
C SER A 16 -3.14 0.08 -1.31
N SER A 17 -3.19 0.25 0.01
CA SER A 17 -1.98 0.38 0.83
C SER A 17 -1.32 -0.97 1.07
N PHE A 18 -0.08 -1.10 0.61
CA PHE A 18 0.75 -2.27 0.87
C PHE A 18 1.14 -2.41 2.36
N ALA A 19 1.25 -1.31 3.08
CA ALA A 19 1.58 -1.32 4.50
C ALA A 19 0.58 -2.09 5.36
N PHE A 20 -0.70 -2.11 4.96
CA PHE A 20 -1.75 -2.84 5.67
C PHE A 20 -1.79 -4.34 5.37
N LEU A 21 -1.03 -4.85 4.39
CA LEU A 21 -1.03 -6.29 4.05
C LEU A 21 -0.68 -7.17 5.25
N GLY A 22 0.31 -6.76 6.06
CA GLY A 22 0.65 -7.44 7.30
C GLY A 22 -0.50 -7.47 8.30
N GLY A 23 -1.24 -6.37 8.44
CA GLY A 23 -2.43 -6.29 9.30
C GLY A 23 -3.56 -7.20 8.82
N TYR A 24 -3.82 -7.23 7.52
CA TYR A 24 -4.78 -8.19 6.94
C TYR A 24 -4.36 -9.64 7.18
N ALA A 25 -3.09 -9.99 6.95
CA ALA A 25 -2.57 -11.33 7.18
C ALA A 25 -2.67 -11.76 8.65
N THR A 26 -2.50 -10.80 9.57
CA THR A 26 -2.60 -11.04 11.03
C THR A 26 -4.05 -11.31 11.46
N VAL A 27 -5.01 -10.50 10.99
CA VAL A 27 -6.43 -10.59 11.42
C VAL A 27 -7.20 -11.63 10.62
N ALA A 28 -6.95 -11.71 9.32
CA ALA A 28 -7.61 -12.63 8.39
C ALA A 28 -6.57 -13.53 7.68
N PRO A 29 -5.87 -14.41 8.41
CA PRO A 29 -4.89 -15.31 7.79
C PRO A 29 -5.57 -16.20 6.76
N LYS A 30 -4.86 -16.52 5.68
CA LYS A 30 -5.35 -17.45 4.68
C LYS A 30 -5.60 -18.83 5.29
N LEU A 31 -6.65 -19.47 4.83
CA LEU A 31 -7.03 -20.82 5.24
C LEU A 31 -6.36 -21.87 4.34
N PRO A 32 -6.07 -23.09 4.88
CA PRO A 32 -5.50 -24.16 4.08
C PRO A 32 -6.49 -24.67 3.04
N ASP A 33 -6.00 -24.98 1.87
CA ASP A 33 -6.73 -25.70 0.83
C ASP A 33 -6.73 -27.23 1.05
N ALA A 34 -7.26 -27.98 0.10
CA ALA A 34 -7.30 -29.45 0.16
C ALA A 34 -5.90 -30.10 0.23
N ASN A 35 -4.84 -29.38 -0.17
CA ASN A 35 -3.46 -29.84 -0.14
C ASN A 35 -2.70 -29.36 1.12
N GLY A 36 -3.36 -28.58 1.99
CA GLY A 36 -2.77 -27.98 3.18
C GLY A 36 -2.00 -26.68 2.92
N GLU A 37 -2.06 -26.13 1.70
CA GLU A 37 -1.46 -24.85 1.38
C GLU A 37 -2.38 -23.68 1.77
N LEU A 38 -1.82 -22.61 2.37
CA LEU A 38 -2.56 -21.42 2.80
C LEU A 38 -2.93 -20.53 1.61
N THR A 39 -3.94 -20.93 0.85
CA THR A 39 -4.35 -20.26 -0.40
C THR A 39 -5.74 -19.64 -0.31
N ILE A 40 -6.64 -20.19 0.52
CA ILE A 40 -8.05 -19.79 0.59
C ILE A 40 -8.18 -18.48 1.40
N ALA A 41 -8.89 -17.49 0.84
CA ALA A 41 -9.18 -16.25 1.54
C ALA A 41 -10.11 -16.51 2.74
N ASN A 42 -9.77 -15.97 3.91
CA ASN A 42 -10.59 -16.04 5.11
C ASN A 42 -11.70 -14.98 5.07
N THR A 43 -12.77 -15.30 4.35
CA THR A 43 -13.90 -14.37 4.15
C THR A 43 -14.66 -14.05 5.43
N GLU A 44 -14.61 -14.91 6.46
CA GLU A 44 -15.24 -14.66 7.76
C GLU A 44 -14.51 -13.55 8.54
N MET A 45 -13.17 -13.56 8.52
CA MET A 45 -12.35 -12.60 9.28
C MET A 45 -12.06 -11.30 8.50
N LEU A 46 -12.24 -11.30 7.18
CA LEU A 46 -11.97 -10.14 6.35
C LEU A 46 -12.76 -8.88 6.74
N PRO A 47 -14.08 -8.94 7.08
CA PRO A 47 -14.83 -7.77 7.56
C PRO A 47 -14.27 -7.16 8.86
N TYR A 48 -13.71 -7.99 9.75
CA TYR A 48 -13.05 -7.51 10.97
C TYR A 48 -11.75 -6.77 10.65
N ALA A 49 -10.96 -7.28 9.72
CA ALA A 49 -9.78 -6.57 9.24
C ALA A 49 -10.17 -5.23 8.59
N CYS A 50 -11.23 -5.20 7.78
CA CYS A 50 -11.78 -3.97 7.22
C CYS A 50 -12.24 -2.98 8.31
N LEU A 51 -12.84 -3.46 9.40
CA LEU A 51 -13.19 -2.60 10.54
C LEU A 51 -11.94 -1.96 11.17
N GLY A 52 -10.88 -2.75 11.39
CA GLY A 52 -9.59 -2.23 11.88
C GLY A 52 -9.02 -1.14 10.96
N VAL A 53 -9.10 -1.35 9.64
CA VAL A 53 -8.69 -0.36 8.63
C VAL A 53 -9.58 0.87 8.65
N ALA A 54 -10.89 0.73 8.82
CA ALA A 54 -11.80 1.87 8.94
C ALA A 54 -11.44 2.74 10.16
N CYS A 55 -11.13 2.12 11.29
CA CYS A 55 -10.64 2.83 12.48
C CYS A 55 -9.28 3.48 12.25
N ALA A 56 -8.36 2.83 11.51
CA ALA A 56 -7.10 3.42 11.08
C ALA A 56 -7.33 4.69 10.23
N GLY A 57 -8.29 4.66 9.29
CA GLY A 57 -8.69 5.85 8.52
C GLY A 57 -9.21 7.00 9.38
N LEU A 58 -9.92 6.70 10.48
CA LEU A 58 -10.37 7.72 11.43
C LEU A 58 -9.22 8.40 12.16
N LEU A 59 -8.10 7.69 12.43
CA LEU A 59 -6.90 8.31 13.00
C LEU A 59 -6.31 9.39 12.09
N TYR A 60 -6.39 9.23 10.77
CA TYR A 60 -5.99 10.29 9.84
C TYR A 60 -6.82 11.56 10.03
N LEU A 61 -8.13 11.42 10.28
CA LEU A 61 -9.00 12.57 10.56
C LEU A 61 -8.63 13.26 11.87
N VAL A 62 -8.27 12.48 12.88
CA VAL A 62 -7.78 13.01 14.16
C VAL A 62 -6.49 13.81 13.93
N LEU A 63 -5.51 13.24 13.24
CA LEU A 63 -4.25 13.94 12.92
C LEU A 63 -4.49 15.18 12.06
N ALA A 64 -5.34 15.09 11.05
CA ALA A 64 -5.72 16.22 10.20
C ALA A 64 -6.33 17.36 11.04
N THR A 65 -7.17 17.02 12.00
CA THR A 65 -7.79 17.99 12.92
C THR A 65 -6.75 18.63 13.84
N ILE A 66 -5.84 17.83 14.38
CA ILE A 66 -4.72 18.30 15.20
C ILE A 66 -3.85 19.29 14.40
N ILE A 67 -3.46 18.95 13.17
CA ILE A 67 -2.68 19.83 12.30
C ILE A 67 -3.41 21.15 12.04
N LYS A 68 -4.74 21.08 11.81
CA LYS A 68 -5.56 22.28 11.57
C LYS A 68 -5.61 23.22 12.77
N ILE A 69 -5.62 22.68 14.01
CA ILE A 69 -5.74 23.47 15.25
C ILE A 69 -4.38 23.98 15.74
N ILE A 70 -3.36 23.10 15.78
CA ILE A 70 -2.07 23.37 16.42
C ILE A 70 -1.06 23.97 15.43
N GLY A 71 -1.30 23.78 14.13
CA GLY A 71 -0.38 24.17 13.05
C GLY A 71 0.57 23.04 12.66
N ILE A 72 1.04 23.11 11.42
CA ILE A 72 1.85 22.06 10.81
C ILE A 72 3.24 21.96 11.43
N ASP A 73 3.89 23.10 11.73
CA ASP A 73 5.28 23.14 12.20
C ASP A 73 5.49 22.38 13.51
N LYS A 74 4.49 22.42 14.40
CA LYS A 74 4.53 21.68 15.66
C LYS A 74 4.37 20.18 15.46
N VAL A 75 3.51 19.79 14.51
CA VAL A 75 3.24 18.37 14.21
C VAL A 75 4.41 17.74 13.46
N MET A 76 5.04 18.46 12.52
CA MET A 76 6.20 17.97 11.77
C MET A 76 7.42 17.64 12.64
N ARG A 77 7.50 18.19 13.85
CA ARG A 77 8.53 17.78 14.83
C ARG A 77 8.40 16.32 15.28
N PHE A 78 7.17 15.78 15.20
CA PHE A 78 6.91 14.37 15.52
C PHE A 78 7.15 13.43 14.33
N PHE A 79 7.30 13.96 13.12
CA PHE A 79 7.51 13.20 11.89
C PHE A 79 8.82 13.58 11.18
N PRO A 80 9.98 13.52 11.88
CA PRO A 80 11.24 13.91 11.27
C PRO A 80 11.68 12.89 10.21
N PRO A 81 12.43 13.31 9.18
CA PRO A 81 12.89 12.43 8.10
C PRO A 81 13.75 11.25 8.57
N VAL A 82 14.39 11.33 9.73
CA VAL A 82 15.14 10.23 10.35
C VAL A 82 14.23 9.08 10.80
N VAL A 83 12.93 9.34 10.97
CA VAL A 83 11.90 8.34 11.30
C VAL A 83 11.14 7.95 10.04
N THR A 84 10.64 8.92 9.27
CA THR A 84 9.78 8.67 8.12
C THR A 84 10.50 7.91 7.01
N GLY A 85 11.78 8.24 6.74
CA GLY A 85 12.57 7.56 5.73
C GLY A 85 12.74 6.07 6.00
N PRO A 86 13.30 5.66 7.15
CA PRO A 86 13.44 4.24 7.51
C PRO A 86 12.11 3.47 7.55
N ILE A 87 11.00 4.09 7.95
CA ILE A 87 9.67 3.45 7.92
C ILE A 87 9.25 3.15 6.48
N ILE A 88 9.41 4.10 5.54
CA ILE A 88 9.09 3.88 4.12
C ILE A 88 9.99 2.79 3.54
N VAL A 89 11.29 2.78 3.88
CA VAL A 89 12.21 1.67 3.49
C VAL A 89 11.68 0.35 3.99
N ALA A 90 11.27 0.29 5.25
CA ALA A 90 10.77 -0.92 5.90
C ALA A 90 9.46 -1.42 5.28
N ILE A 91 8.55 -0.53 4.85
CA ILE A 91 7.32 -0.91 4.12
C ILE A 91 7.68 -1.68 2.85
N GLY A 92 8.56 -1.12 2.02
CA GLY A 92 8.94 -1.78 0.76
C GLY A 92 9.69 -3.09 0.97
N LEU A 93 10.72 -3.11 1.83
CA LEU A 93 11.52 -4.33 2.09
C LEU A 93 10.74 -5.40 2.86
N GLY A 94 9.84 -5.02 3.74
CA GLY A 94 8.98 -5.95 4.48
C GLY A 94 8.04 -6.76 3.59
N LEU A 95 7.77 -6.29 2.37
CA LEU A 95 6.97 -6.99 1.36
C LEU A 95 7.79 -7.92 0.45
N ALA A 96 9.13 -7.87 0.51
CA ALA A 96 9.99 -8.70 -0.34
C ALA A 96 9.72 -10.21 -0.21
N PRO A 97 9.45 -10.79 0.98
CA PRO A 97 9.08 -12.20 1.11
C PRO A 97 7.83 -12.57 0.31
N THR A 98 6.83 -11.69 0.26
CA THR A 98 5.60 -11.91 -0.53
C THR A 98 5.91 -11.94 -2.04
N ALA A 99 6.73 -11.02 -2.54
CA ALA A 99 7.16 -11.03 -3.93
C ALA A 99 7.88 -12.33 -4.29
N ILE A 100 8.83 -12.78 -3.44
CA ILE A 100 9.57 -14.03 -3.63
C ILE A 100 8.61 -15.22 -3.60
N SER A 101 7.67 -15.27 -2.65
CA SER A 101 6.67 -16.34 -2.56
C SER A 101 5.84 -16.46 -3.85
N ASN A 102 5.39 -15.34 -4.40
CA ASN A 102 4.65 -15.31 -5.66
C ASN A 102 5.51 -15.79 -6.84
N CYS A 103 6.83 -15.50 -6.85
CA CYS A 103 7.74 -15.95 -7.91
C CYS A 103 7.98 -17.47 -7.87
N LYS A 104 7.88 -18.12 -6.70
CA LYS A 104 8.11 -19.58 -6.56
C LYS A 104 7.16 -20.40 -7.43
N ASN A 105 5.99 -19.89 -7.75
CA ASN A 105 5.04 -20.58 -8.63
C ASN A 105 5.59 -20.79 -10.05
N ASN A 106 6.32 -19.82 -10.59
CA ASN A 106 7.04 -19.92 -11.86
C ASN A 106 8.11 -18.82 -11.98
N TRP A 107 9.35 -19.15 -11.64
CA TRP A 107 10.47 -18.19 -11.72
C TRP A 107 10.72 -17.67 -13.13
N TRP A 108 10.55 -18.49 -14.16
CA TRP A 108 10.78 -18.04 -15.54
C TRP A 108 9.80 -16.96 -15.95
N LEU A 109 8.53 -17.14 -15.61
CA LEU A 109 7.50 -16.14 -15.91
C LEU A 109 7.72 -14.85 -15.10
N ALA A 110 8.14 -14.97 -13.83
CA ALA A 110 8.49 -13.83 -13.00
C ALA A 110 9.69 -13.04 -13.56
N LEU A 111 10.74 -13.75 -14.02
CA LEU A 111 11.91 -13.12 -14.63
C LEU A 111 11.58 -12.46 -15.99
N ILE A 112 10.68 -13.04 -16.77
CA ILE A 112 10.19 -12.44 -18.01
C ILE A 112 9.45 -11.13 -17.71
N ALA A 113 8.55 -11.13 -16.72
CA ALA A 113 7.82 -9.94 -16.30
C ALA A 113 8.78 -8.84 -15.84
N LEU A 114 9.70 -9.17 -14.93
CA LEU A 114 10.74 -8.26 -14.45
C LEU A 114 11.63 -7.74 -15.60
N GLY A 115 12.07 -8.64 -16.49
CA GLY A 115 12.92 -8.30 -17.63
C GLY A 115 12.24 -7.31 -18.58
N ILE A 116 10.96 -7.52 -18.91
CA ILE A 116 10.19 -6.59 -19.75
C ILE A 116 10.12 -5.21 -19.08
N VAL A 117 9.80 -5.14 -17.78
CA VAL A 117 9.75 -3.85 -17.07
C VAL A 117 11.10 -3.14 -17.13
N ILE A 118 12.20 -3.84 -16.86
CA ILE A 118 13.55 -3.26 -16.89
C ILE A 118 13.90 -2.77 -18.30
N VAL A 119 13.69 -3.59 -19.34
CA VAL A 119 13.98 -3.24 -20.72
C VAL A 119 13.18 -2.02 -21.17
N VAL A 120 11.88 -2.01 -20.85
CA VAL A 120 11.02 -0.88 -21.21
C VAL A 120 11.39 0.39 -20.45
N ASN A 121 11.77 0.26 -19.17
CA ASN A 121 12.18 1.41 -18.35
C ASN A 121 13.51 2.02 -18.89
N VAL A 122 14.47 1.17 -19.25
CA VAL A 122 15.82 1.62 -19.68
C VAL A 122 15.81 2.10 -21.13
N PHE A 123 15.23 1.31 -22.03
CA PHE A 123 15.30 1.55 -23.48
C PHE A 123 14.02 2.16 -24.06
N GLY A 124 12.91 2.18 -23.32
CA GLY A 124 11.64 2.72 -23.77
C GLY A 124 11.72 4.21 -24.10
N LYS A 125 10.94 4.63 -25.10
CA LYS A 125 10.81 6.02 -25.53
C LYS A 125 9.35 6.47 -25.50
N GLY A 126 9.11 7.75 -25.29
CA GLY A 126 7.76 8.32 -25.27
C GLY A 126 6.87 7.66 -24.19
N MET A 127 5.66 7.26 -24.59
CA MET A 127 4.67 6.65 -23.67
C MET A 127 5.14 5.35 -23.04
N ALA A 128 5.92 4.52 -23.75
CA ALA A 128 6.40 3.26 -23.20
C ALA A 128 7.25 3.46 -21.92
N LYS A 129 8.08 4.51 -21.89
CA LYS A 129 8.88 4.85 -20.71
C LYS A 129 8.05 5.32 -19.52
N ILE A 130 6.85 5.82 -19.77
CA ILE A 130 5.93 6.33 -18.73
C ILE A 130 5.16 5.19 -18.05
N ILE A 131 4.85 4.10 -18.80
CA ILE A 131 4.03 2.98 -18.32
C ILE A 131 4.76 1.62 -18.36
N PRO A 132 6.02 1.52 -17.89
CA PRO A 132 6.83 0.29 -18.03
C PRO A 132 6.20 -0.89 -17.29
N ILE A 133 5.60 -0.67 -16.14
CA ILE A 133 4.94 -1.69 -15.32
C ILE A 133 3.74 -2.30 -16.06
N LEU A 134 2.88 -1.45 -16.63
CA LEU A 134 1.72 -1.93 -17.40
C LEU A 134 2.16 -2.75 -18.63
N ILE A 135 3.20 -2.31 -19.33
CA ILE A 135 3.75 -3.06 -20.47
C ILE A 135 4.35 -4.38 -20.00
N GLY A 136 5.01 -4.40 -18.83
CA GLY A 136 5.53 -5.62 -18.21
C GLY A 136 4.43 -6.61 -17.88
N ILE A 137 3.32 -6.14 -17.27
CA ILE A 137 2.14 -6.96 -16.96
C ILE A 137 1.57 -7.56 -18.24
N LEU A 138 1.19 -6.71 -19.20
CA LEU A 138 0.52 -7.14 -20.42
C LEU A 138 1.44 -8.04 -21.29
N GLY A 139 2.74 -7.70 -21.35
CA GLY A 139 3.72 -8.50 -22.09
C GLY A 139 3.93 -9.88 -21.48
N ALA A 140 4.13 -9.98 -20.17
CA ALA A 140 4.28 -11.26 -19.49
C ALA A 140 2.98 -12.09 -19.52
N TYR A 141 1.82 -11.44 -19.40
CA TYR A 141 0.54 -12.10 -19.52
C TYR A 141 0.31 -12.64 -20.94
N ALA A 142 0.68 -11.89 -21.97
CA ALA A 142 0.65 -12.37 -23.36
C ALA A 142 1.60 -13.56 -23.58
N VAL A 143 2.82 -13.50 -23.03
CA VAL A 143 3.76 -14.63 -23.08
C VAL A 143 3.18 -15.86 -22.40
N ALA A 144 2.58 -15.71 -21.22
CA ALA A 144 1.94 -16.80 -20.51
C ALA A 144 0.79 -17.41 -21.34
N GLY A 145 -0.05 -16.59 -21.96
CA GLY A 145 -1.13 -17.07 -22.83
C GLY A 145 -0.61 -17.80 -24.07
N ILE A 146 0.42 -17.29 -24.73
CA ILE A 146 0.99 -17.92 -25.94
C ILE A 146 1.71 -19.21 -25.58
N VAL A 147 2.58 -19.20 -24.57
CA VAL A 147 3.39 -20.36 -24.20
C VAL A 147 2.55 -21.41 -23.46
N GLY A 148 1.70 -20.98 -22.52
CA GLY A 148 0.87 -21.88 -21.75
C GLY A 148 -0.30 -22.43 -22.56
N ASN A 149 -1.19 -21.58 -23.02
CA ASN A 149 -2.41 -21.99 -23.68
C ASN A 149 -2.22 -22.30 -25.17
N GLY A 150 -1.24 -21.66 -25.84
CA GLY A 150 -0.94 -21.90 -27.26
C GLY A 150 -0.04 -23.11 -27.50
N PHE A 151 1.07 -23.23 -26.78
CA PHE A 151 2.02 -24.35 -26.92
C PHE A 151 1.81 -25.48 -25.90
N GLY A 152 0.85 -25.35 -24.97
CA GLY A 152 0.50 -26.37 -24.01
C GLY A 152 1.49 -26.60 -22.87
N VAL A 153 2.28 -25.57 -22.51
CA VAL A 153 3.20 -25.63 -21.37
C VAL A 153 2.44 -25.32 -20.08
N GLU A 154 2.07 -26.35 -19.33
CA GLU A 154 1.21 -26.24 -18.14
C GLU A 154 1.68 -25.18 -17.12
N SER A 155 2.99 -25.07 -16.89
CA SER A 155 3.55 -24.09 -15.93
C SER A 155 3.32 -22.62 -16.31
N PHE A 156 2.92 -22.33 -17.55
CA PHE A 156 2.57 -21.00 -18.05
C PHE A 156 1.07 -20.83 -18.30
N ALA A 157 0.28 -21.90 -18.18
CA ALA A 157 -1.13 -21.90 -18.54
C ALA A 157 -1.93 -20.90 -17.68
N ILE A 158 -2.84 -20.18 -18.35
CA ILE A 158 -3.78 -19.25 -17.71
C ILE A 158 -5.15 -19.92 -17.72
N ASP A 159 -5.80 -19.99 -16.56
CA ASP A 159 -7.18 -20.42 -16.45
C ASP A 159 -8.13 -19.25 -16.72
N PHE A 160 -8.85 -19.31 -17.83
CA PHE A 160 -9.86 -18.34 -18.22
C PHE A 160 -11.29 -18.77 -17.85
N SER A 161 -11.49 -19.84 -17.08
CA SER A 161 -12.83 -20.32 -16.70
C SER A 161 -13.63 -19.24 -16.00
N SER A 162 -13.06 -18.64 -14.94
CA SER A 162 -13.66 -17.53 -14.19
C SER A 162 -13.99 -16.32 -15.07
N VAL A 163 -13.13 -16.02 -16.06
CA VAL A 163 -13.37 -14.90 -17.00
C VAL A 163 -14.56 -15.20 -17.92
N LYS A 164 -14.73 -16.46 -18.36
CA LYS A 164 -15.83 -16.86 -19.23
C LYS A 164 -17.17 -16.79 -18.50
N GLU A 165 -17.19 -17.24 -17.25
CA GLU A 165 -18.40 -17.31 -16.41
C GLU A 165 -18.80 -15.95 -15.83
N ALA A 166 -17.85 -15.03 -15.64
CA ALA A 166 -18.11 -13.74 -15.05
C ALA A 166 -19.09 -12.89 -15.88
N ALA A 167 -19.99 -12.20 -15.19
CA ALA A 167 -20.93 -11.27 -15.78
C ALA A 167 -20.22 -10.01 -16.31
N TRP A 168 -20.77 -9.39 -17.33
CA TRP A 168 -20.25 -8.12 -17.86
C TRP A 168 -20.50 -6.93 -16.92
N VAL A 169 -21.64 -6.94 -16.22
CA VAL A 169 -22.06 -5.89 -15.30
C VAL A 169 -22.49 -6.52 -13.97
N GLY A 170 -22.05 -5.98 -12.86
CA GLY A 170 -22.38 -6.41 -11.51
C GLY A 170 -22.11 -5.33 -10.49
N LEU A 171 -22.62 -5.51 -9.28
CA LEU A 171 -22.30 -4.60 -8.18
C LEU A 171 -20.95 -5.01 -7.56
N PRO A 172 -20.04 -4.05 -7.31
CA PRO A 172 -18.72 -4.34 -6.74
C PRO A 172 -18.75 -4.58 -5.23
N ILE A 173 -19.93 -4.58 -4.60
CA ILE A 173 -20.10 -4.68 -3.16
C ILE A 173 -20.87 -5.96 -2.83
N HIS A 174 -20.27 -6.81 -2.01
CA HIS A 174 -20.93 -7.97 -1.41
C HIS A 174 -21.26 -7.66 0.05
N TRP A 175 -22.53 -7.69 0.43
CA TRP A 175 -22.97 -7.28 1.76
C TRP A 175 -22.26 -8.03 2.89
N SER A 176 -22.06 -9.33 2.75
CA SER A 176 -21.33 -10.17 3.73
C SER A 176 -19.86 -9.79 3.91
N SER A 177 -19.25 -9.14 2.92
CA SER A 177 -17.86 -8.69 2.98
C SER A 177 -17.73 -7.27 3.55
N THR A 178 -18.85 -6.56 3.75
CA THR A 178 -18.86 -5.24 4.37
C THR A 178 -18.74 -5.36 5.88
N VAL A 179 -18.26 -4.29 6.53
CA VAL A 179 -18.25 -4.18 8.00
C VAL A 179 -19.66 -4.31 8.56
N PHE A 180 -20.68 -3.79 7.87
CA PHE A 180 -22.08 -3.79 8.32
C PHE A 180 -22.73 -5.17 8.27
N GLY A 181 -22.33 -6.01 7.31
CA GLY A 181 -22.92 -7.34 7.12
C GLY A 181 -22.08 -8.49 7.64
N GLY A 182 -20.79 -8.27 7.97
CA GLY A 182 -19.86 -9.33 8.37
C GLY A 182 -19.36 -9.25 9.81
N VAL A 183 -19.52 -8.12 10.51
CA VAL A 183 -19.02 -7.96 11.89
C VAL A 183 -20.14 -8.21 12.88
N HIS A 184 -20.04 -9.31 13.63
CA HIS A 184 -21.04 -9.72 14.62
C HIS A 184 -20.46 -9.97 16.01
N ASP A 185 -19.13 -10.19 16.13
CA ASP A 185 -18.43 -10.48 17.37
C ASP A 185 -17.62 -9.27 17.85
N THR A 186 -17.98 -8.72 19.01
CA THR A 186 -17.29 -7.55 19.58
C THR A 186 -15.85 -7.87 19.99
N GLY A 187 -15.56 -9.10 20.45
CA GLY A 187 -14.22 -9.51 20.85
C GLY A 187 -13.26 -9.51 19.64
N LYS A 188 -13.67 -10.19 18.56
CA LYS A 188 -12.91 -10.20 17.28
C LYS A 188 -12.75 -8.78 16.74
N ALA A 189 -13.78 -7.93 16.85
CA ALA A 189 -13.74 -6.54 16.39
C ALA A 189 -12.69 -5.72 17.14
N VAL A 190 -12.66 -5.78 18.47
CA VAL A 190 -11.67 -5.07 19.31
C VAL A 190 -10.26 -5.55 19.00
N THR A 191 -10.04 -6.86 18.91
CA THR A 191 -8.73 -7.44 18.57
C THR A 191 -8.24 -6.93 17.20
N ALA A 192 -9.11 -6.92 16.20
CA ALA A 192 -8.78 -6.45 14.85
C ALA A 192 -8.44 -4.95 14.83
N ILE A 193 -9.18 -4.12 15.57
CA ILE A 193 -8.88 -2.69 15.69
C ILE A 193 -7.51 -2.47 16.32
N ILE A 194 -7.21 -3.14 17.42
CA ILE A 194 -5.92 -3.01 18.12
C ILE A 194 -4.76 -3.48 17.23
N ALA A 195 -4.96 -4.56 16.48
CA ALA A 195 -3.92 -5.11 15.59
C ALA A 195 -3.61 -4.21 14.38
N ILE A 196 -4.61 -3.56 13.79
CA ILE A 196 -4.48 -2.84 12.51
C ILE A 196 -4.31 -1.33 12.70
N MET A 197 -5.02 -0.73 13.65
CA MET A 197 -5.03 0.73 13.81
C MET A 197 -3.64 1.37 13.99
N PRO A 198 -2.65 0.77 14.69
CA PRO A 198 -1.31 1.35 14.83
C PRO A 198 -0.54 1.48 13.51
N ILE A 199 -0.87 0.68 12.49
CA ILE A 199 -0.24 0.75 11.15
C ILE A 199 -0.49 2.13 10.51
N ALA A 200 -1.61 2.78 10.86
CA ALA A 200 -1.91 4.13 10.40
C ALA A 200 -0.79 5.14 10.68
N LEU A 201 -0.05 4.98 11.77
CA LEU A 201 1.08 5.88 12.07
C LEU A 201 2.17 5.79 11.00
N ALA A 202 2.48 4.57 10.53
CA ALA A 202 3.47 4.38 9.47
C ALA A 202 2.99 4.96 8.13
N THR A 203 1.72 4.70 7.78
CA THR A 203 1.16 5.20 6.51
C THR A 203 0.90 6.70 6.50
N MET A 204 0.65 7.32 7.65
CA MET A 204 0.64 8.79 7.78
C MET A 204 2.03 9.39 7.52
N MET A 205 3.11 8.72 7.96
CA MET A 205 4.48 9.16 7.69
C MET A 205 4.83 9.03 6.20
N GLU A 206 4.43 7.92 5.57
CA GLU A 206 4.53 7.73 4.12
C GLU A 206 3.81 8.85 3.37
N HIS A 207 2.55 9.12 3.74
CA HIS A 207 1.75 10.19 3.15
C HIS A 207 2.42 11.56 3.22
N ILE A 208 2.99 11.92 4.36
CA ILE A 208 3.70 13.20 4.53
C ILE A 208 4.93 13.28 3.61
N GLY A 209 5.69 12.19 3.51
CA GLY A 209 6.84 12.08 2.63
C GLY A 209 6.46 12.25 1.15
N ASP A 210 5.39 11.57 0.73
CA ASP A 210 4.91 11.62 -0.65
C ASP A 210 4.36 13.00 -1.04
N ILE A 211 3.65 13.69 -0.12
CA ILE A 211 3.20 15.07 -0.36
C ILE A 211 4.39 16.00 -0.60
N SER A 212 5.44 15.83 0.19
CA SER A 212 6.68 16.60 0.04
C SER A 212 7.32 16.35 -1.34
N ALA A 213 7.45 15.09 -1.73
CA ALA A 213 8.04 14.67 -3.01
C ALA A 213 7.23 15.17 -4.22
N ILE A 214 5.90 15.06 -4.17
CA ILE A 214 5.01 15.58 -5.21
C ILE A 214 5.10 17.10 -5.29
N GLY A 215 5.14 17.78 -4.13
CA GLY A 215 5.30 19.22 -4.07
C GLY A 215 6.59 19.68 -4.74
N ALA A 216 7.71 19.04 -4.44
CA ALA A 216 8.99 19.31 -5.08
C ALA A 216 8.94 19.07 -6.61
N THR A 217 8.30 17.99 -7.05
CA THR A 217 8.16 17.63 -8.48
C THR A 217 7.31 18.65 -9.24
N CYS A 218 6.24 19.16 -8.63
CA CYS A 218 5.32 20.11 -9.25
C CYS A 218 5.75 21.57 -9.05
N GLY A 219 6.84 21.84 -8.29
CA GLY A 219 7.28 23.19 -7.94
C GLY A 219 6.30 23.94 -7.03
N LYS A 220 5.51 23.22 -6.21
CA LYS A 220 4.50 23.77 -5.31
C LYS A 220 4.67 23.24 -3.89
N ASN A 221 4.31 24.03 -2.88
CA ASN A 221 4.33 23.57 -1.49
C ASN A 221 2.94 23.11 -1.04
N TYR A 222 2.59 21.87 -1.35
CA TYR A 222 1.29 21.28 -0.98
C TYR A 222 1.14 21.02 0.53
N ILE A 223 2.23 21.05 1.28
CA ILE A 223 2.21 20.97 2.75
C ILE A 223 1.60 22.24 3.35
N ALA A 224 1.93 23.40 2.77
CA ALA A 224 1.44 24.71 3.23
C ALA A 224 0.09 25.06 2.60
N ASP A 225 -0.05 24.92 1.27
CA ASP A 225 -1.25 25.25 0.50
C ASP A 225 -1.59 24.15 -0.50
N PRO A 226 -2.81 23.60 -0.47
CA PRO A 226 -3.97 23.86 0.40
C PRO A 226 -3.87 23.29 1.82
N GLY A 227 -2.73 22.71 2.19
CA GLY A 227 -2.40 22.26 3.55
C GLY A 227 -2.51 20.75 3.76
N LEU A 228 -1.53 20.21 4.47
CA LEU A 228 -1.41 18.77 4.78
C LEU A 228 -2.66 18.22 5.50
N HIS A 229 -3.34 19.02 6.33
CA HIS A 229 -4.56 18.60 7.02
C HIS A 229 -5.69 18.19 6.05
N ARG A 230 -5.80 18.85 4.89
CA ARG A 230 -6.82 18.51 3.88
C ARG A 230 -6.47 17.19 3.18
N SER A 231 -5.21 16.98 2.88
CA SER A 231 -4.79 15.75 2.21
C SER A 231 -4.93 14.54 3.11
N LEU A 232 -4.54 14.65 4.39
CA LEU A 232 -4.75 13.60 5.38
C LEU A 232 -6.23 13.31 5.62
N ALA A 233 -7.07 14.35 5.72
CA ALA A 233 -8.51 14.16 5.85
C ALA A 233 -9.11 13.43 4.63
N GLY A 234 -8.68 13.78 3.42
CA GLY A 234 -9.11 13.11 2.20
C GLY A 234 -8.68 11.63 2.15
N ASP A 235 -7.47 11.33 2.60
CA ASP A 235 -6.92 9.96 2.64
C ASP A 235 -7.62 9.12 3.70
N GLY A 236 -7.80 9.68 4.90
CA GLY A 236 -8.50 9.02 5.99
C GLY A 236 -9.97 8.71 5.65
N LEU A 237 -10.70 9.68 5.06
CA LEU A 237 -12.08 9.44 4.61
C LEU A 237 -12.15 8.39 3.51
N ALA A 238 -11.22 8.41 2.53
CA ALA A 238 -11.18 7.41 1.46
C ALA A 238 -10.92 6.01 2.03
N THR A 239 -9.97 5.88 2.95
CA THR A 239 -9.65 4.62 3.64
C THR A 239 -10.84 4.11 4.46
N THR A 240 -11.45 4.99 5.28
CA THR A 240 -12.61 4.62 6.10
C THR A 240 -13.78 4.17 5.23
N MET A 241 -14.13 4.94 4.19
CA MET A 241 -15.24 4.59 3.30
C MET A 241 -14.97 3.29 2.54
N SER A 242 -13.76 3.12 1.97
CA SER A 242 -13.39 1.89 1.29
C SER A 242 -13.56 0.68 2.21
N ALA A 243 -12.98 0.74 3.40
CA ALA A 243 -12.99 -0.35 4.35
C ALA A 243 -14.40 -0.68 4.88
N LEU A 244 -15.25 0.31 5.15
CA LEU A 244 -16.64 0.07 5.56
C LEU A 244 -17.43 -0.75 4.54
N PHE A 245 -17.13 -0.60 3.26
CA PHE A 245 -17.77 -1.34 2.17
C PHE A 245 -16.97 -2.58 1.72
N GLY A 246 -15.99 -3.05 2.52
CA GLY A 246 -15.23 -4.27 2.24
C GLY A 246 -14.04 -4.08 1.31
N GLY A 247 -13.68 -2.83 1.00
CA GLY A 247 -12.50 -2.51 0.20
C GLY A 247 -11.22 -2.38 1.03
N PRO A 248 -10.04 -2.33 0.38
CA PRO A 248 -8.75 -2.20 1.06
C PRO A 248 -8.53 -0.78 1.61
N ALA A 249 -7.54 -0.67 2.52
CA ALA A 249 -6.99 0.62 2.90
C ALA A 249 -6.41 1.36 1.69
N ASN A 250 -6.54 2.67 1.65
CA ASN A 250 -5.94 3.51 0.61
C ASN A 250 -4.64 4.16 1.11
N THR A 251 -3.74 4.44 0.18
CA THR A 251 -2.54 5.25 0.41
C THR A 251 -2.21 6.06 -0.84
N THR A 252 -1.31 7.03 -0.69
CA THR A 252 -0.72 7.77 -1.80
C THR A 252 0.41 6.92 -2.40
N TYR A 253 0.47 6.81 -3.73
CA TYR A 253 1.55 6.11 -4.42
C TYR A 253 2.70 7.06 -4.75
N GLY A 254 3.74 7.03 -3.93
CA GLY A 254 4.95 7.84 -4.11
C GLY A 254 5.69 7.53 -5.42
N GLU A 255 5.66 6.27 -5.88
CA GLU A 255 6.23 5.84 -7.16
C GLU A 255 5.60 6.54 -8.37
N ASN A 256 4.34 6.93 -8.30
CA ASN A 256 3.68 7.67 -9.36
C ASN A 256 4.18 9.11 -9.49
N THR A 257 4.87 9.63 -8.48
CA THR A 257 5.59 10.91 -8.59
C THR A 257 6.64 10.87 -9.68
N GLY A 258 7.29 9.71 -9.88
CA GLY A 258 8.21 9.49 -10.99
C GLY A 258 7.52 9.57 -12.36
N VAL A 259 6.31 9.04 -12.47
CA VAL A 259 5.48 9.12 -13.69
C VAL A 259 5.09 10.58 -13.98
N LEU A 260 4.72 11.34 -12.96
CA LEU A 260 4.43 12.78 -13.09
C LEU A 260 5.65 13.56 -13.58
N ALA A 261 6.83 13.28 -13.01
CA ALA A 261 8.09 13.93 -13.43
C ALA A 261 8.46 13.64 -14.88
N LEU A 262 8.23 12.39 -15.34
CA LEU A 262 8.54 11.97 -16.73
C LEU A 262 7.52 12.49 -17.74
N SER A 263 6.23 12.41 -17.41
CA SER A 263 5.15 12.85 -18.30
C SER A 263 4.99 14.36 -18.35
N LYS A 264 5.41 15.06 -17.29
CA LYS A 264 5.18 16.50 -17.07
C LYS A 264 3.69 16.89 -17.12
N VAL A 265 2.80 15.94 -16.85
CA VAL A 265 1.36 16.16 -16.80
C VAL A 265 0.94 16.39 -15.36
N TYR A 266 0.79 17.65 -15.00
CA TYR A 266 0.46 18.06 -13.62
C TYR A 266 -1.00 18.52 -13.47
N ASP A 267 -1.86 18.29 -14.48
CA ASP A 267 -3.28 18.66 -14.41
C ASP A 267 -4.06 17.65 -13.56
N PRO A 268 -4.66 18.09 -12.43
CA PRO A 268 -5.46 17.21 -11.57
C PRO A 268 -6.67 16.57 -12.27
N ARG A 269 -7.12 17.12 -13.41
CA ARG A 269 -8.23 16.56 -14.18
C ARG A 269 -7.91 15.17 -14.70
N VAL A 270 -6.66 14.90 -15.05
CA VAL A 270 -6.21 13.59 -15.55
C VAL A 270 -6.45 12.51 -14.48
N ILE A 271 -6.02 12.76 -13.24
CA ILE A 271 -6.21 11.82 -12.13
C ILE A 271 -7.70 11.65 -11.79
N ARG A 272 -8.50 12.72 -11.87
CA ARG A 272 -9.96 12.60 -11.67
C ARG A 272 -10.62 11.73 -12.73
N ILE A 273 -10.23 11.89 -13.99
CA ILE A 273 -10.76 11.07 -15.08
C ILE A 273 -10.33 9.60 -14.87
N ALA A 274 -9.08 9.34 -14.48
CA ALA A 274 -8.63 7.98 -14.14
C ALA A 274 -9.48 7.37 -13.01
N ALA A 275 -9.81 8.14 -11.97
CA ALA A 275 -10.68 7.69 -10.89
C ALA A 275 -12.11 7.35 -11.38
N TYR A 276 -12.68 8.12 -12.30
CA TYR A 276 -13.97 7.79 -12.91
C TYR A 276 -13.91 6.49 -13.72
N PHE A 277 -12.84 6.25 -14.47
CA PHE A 277 -12.66 4.98 -15.17
C PHE A 277 -12.50 3.81 -14.18
N ALA A 278 -11.76 3.99 -13.09
CA ALA A 278 -11.63 2.95 -12.06
C ALA A 278 -13.01 2.60 -11.45
N ILE A 279 -13.84 3.60 -11.16
CA ILE A 279 -15.21 3.38 -10.70
C ILE A 279 -16.04 2.64 -11.76
N LEU A 280 -15.94 3.03 -13.03
CA LEU A 280 -16.65 2.37 -14.11
C LEU A 280 -16.26 0.89 -14.23
N PHE A 281 -14.95 0.59 -14.22
CA PHE A 281 -14.45 -0.78 -14.30
C PHE A 281 -14.82 -1.63 -13.08
N SER A 282 -15.02 -1.03 -11.89
CA SER A 282 -15.46 -1.77 -10.71
C SER A 282 -16.83 -2.42 -10.86
N PHE A 283 -17.69 -1.91 -11.76
CA PHE A 283 -18.99 -2.52 -12.10
C PHE A 283 -18.88 -3.66 -13.11
N SER A 284 -17.68 -4.07 -13.52
CA SER A 284 -17.47 -5.18 -14.44
C SER A 284 -16.79 -6.37 -13.74
N PRO A 285 -17.54 -7.38 -13.25
CA PRO A 285 -16.98 -8.61 -12.71
C PRO A 285 -16.06 -9.33 -13.70
N LYS A 286 -16.34 -9.20 -15.00
CA LYS A 286 -15.47 -9.77 -16.05
C LYS A 286 -14.09 -9.12 -16.10
N PHE A 287 -14.01 -7.81 -15.88
CA PHE A 287 -12.73 -7.11 -15.79
C PHE A 287 -11.95 -7.52 -14.53
N ALA A 288 -12.64 -7.69 -13.39
CA ALA A 288 -12.04 -8.21 -12.17
C ALA A 288 -11.51 -9.63 -12.37
N ALA A 289 -12.33 -10.53 -12.94
CA ALA A 289 -11.92 -11.91 -13.24
C ALA A 289 -10.71 -11.98 -14.20
N LEU A 290 -10.59 -11.04 -15.15
CA LEU A 290 -9.43 -10.94 -16.02
C LEU A 290 -8.15 -10.60 -15.25
N ILE A 291 -8.24 -9.69 -14.28
CA ILE A 291 -7.10 -9.36 -13.40
C ILE A 291 -6.76 -10.54 -12.50
N ASP A 292 -7.77 -11.18 -11.92
CA ASP A 292 -7.58 -12.34 -11.01
C ASP A 292 -7.03 -13.59 -11.73
N SER A 293 -7.26 -13.71 -13.04
CA SER A 293 -6.69 -14.80 -13.85
C SER A 293 -5.18 -14.64 -14.10
N MET A 294 -4.58 -13.54 -13.67
CA MET A 294 -3.15 -13.29 -13.85
C MET A 294 -2.31 -14.22 -12.97
N PRO A 295 -1.36 -15.02 -13.54
CA PRO A 295 -0.48 -15.84 -12.75
C PRO A 295 0.27 -15.07 -11.65
N ALA A 296 0.28 -15.58 -10.43
CA ALA A 296 0.94 -14.93 -9.29
C ALA A 296 2.43 -14.64 -9.55
N ALA A 297 3.09 -15.44 -10.37
CA ALA A 297 4.49 -15.23 -10.77
C ALA A 297 4.71 -13.90 -11.51
N ILE A 298 3.75 -13.44 -12.34
CA ILE A 298 3.82 -12.14 -13.00
C ILE A 298 3.77 -11.04 -11.94
N VAL A 299 2.80 -11.14 -11.03
CA VAL A 299 2.66 -10.20 -9.92
C VAL A 299 3.94 -10.17 -9.08
N GLY A 300 4.51 -11.35 -8.76
CA GLY A 300 5.78 -11.48 -8.04
C GLY A 300 6.92 -10.77 -8.72
N GLY A 301 7.15 -11.03 -10.02
CA GLY A 301 8.22 -10.42 -10.79
C GLY A 301 8.14 -8.88 -10.84
N ILE A 302 6.94 -8.35 -11.00
CA ILE A 302 6.69 -6.89 -11.00
C ILE A 302 6.85 -6.29 -9.61
N SER A 303 6.45 -7.03 -8.57
CA SER A 303 6.54 -6.58 -7.18
C SER A 303 8.00 -6.32 -6.75
N PHE A 304 8.99 -6.99 -7.34
CA PHE A 304 10.41 -6.63 -7.10
C PHE A 304 10.69 -5.16 -7.44
N VAL A 305 10.16 -4.68 -8.57
CA VAL A 305 10.35 -3.28 -8.95
C VAL A 305 9.54 -2.36 -8.05
N LEU A 306 8.25 -2.68 -7.80
CA LEU A 306 7.36 -1.84 -7.00
C LEU A 306 7.87 -1.69 -5.57
N TYR A 307 8.15 -2.79 -4.87
CA TYR A 307 8.60 -2.76 -3.48
C TYR A 307 9.99 -2.14 -3.35
N GLY A 308 10.86 -2.40 -4.34
CA GLY A 308 12.16 -1.74 -4.43
C GLY A 308 12.04 -0.23 -4.61
N MET A 309 11.09 0.25 -5.43
CA MET A 309 10.84 1.68 -5.61
C MET A 309 10.30 2.34 -4.34
N ILE A 310 9.39 1.69 -3.60
CA ILE A 310 8.92 2.20 -2.30
C ILE A 310 10.11 2.41 -1.36
N SER A 311 10.98 1.40 -1.24
CA SER A 311 12.18 1.51 -0.40
C SER A 311 13.13 2.62 -0.88
N ALA A 312 13.30 2.78 -2.20
CA ALA A 312 14.12 3.84 -2.78
C ALA A 312 13.57 5.24 -2.45
N ILE A 313 12.25 5.42 -2.40
CA ILE A 313 11.61 6.67 -1.96
C ILE A 313 11.97 6.98 -0.50
N GLY A 314 11.95 5.97 0.37
CA GLY A 314 12.38 6.12 1.76
C GLY A 314 13.84 6.56 1.89
N ILE A 315 14.75 5.95 1.11
CA ILE A 315 16.16 6.36 1.04
C ILE A 315 16.26 7.80 0.53
N ARG A 316 15.54 8.13 -0.53
CA ARG A 316 15.50 9.48 -1.11
C ARG A 316 15.05 10.52 -0.09
N ASN A 317 14.03 10.23 0.71
CA ASN A 317 13.55 11.11 1.78
C ASN A 317 14.67 11.44 2.79
N VAL A 318 15.44 10.43 3.20
CA VAL A 318 16.61 10.59 4.09
C VAL A 318 17.68 11.50 3.47
N VAL A 319 18.02 11.25 2.19
CA VAL A 319 19.09 11.96 1.47
C VAL A 319 18.71 13.42 1.20
N GLU A 320 17.50 13.68 0.70
CA GLU A 320 17.02 15.03 0.35
C GLU A 320 16.89 15.91 1.59
N ASN A 321 16.52 15.33 2.73
CA ASN A 321 16.45 16.04 4.01
C ASN A 321 17.79 16.06 4.76
N LYS A 322 18.89 15.59 4.16
CA LYS A 322 20.25 15.62 4.68
C LYS A 322 20.36 15.07 6.11
N VAL A 323 19.69 13.93 6.37
CA VAL A 323 19.75 13.27 7.67
C VAL A 323 21.19 12.84 7.96
N ASP A 324 21.74 13.34 9.06
CA ASP A 324 23.11 13.09 9.47
C ASP A 324 23.19 11.81 10.33
N PHE A 325 23.61 10.70 9.73
CA PHE A 325 23.82 9.41 10.41
C PHE A 325 25.15 9.30 11.14
N SER A 326 26.01 10.31 11.11
CA SER A 326 27.18 10.36 12.00
C SER A 326 26.77 10.58 13.46
N LYS A 327 25.57 11.12 13.67
CA LYS A 327 24.98 11.30 15.00
C LYS A 327 24.44 9.97 15.53
N PRO A 328 24.95 9.45 16.67
CA PRO A 328 24.54 8.16 17.23
C PRO A 328 23.02 8.02 17.40
N ARG A 329 22.35 9.10 17.81
CA ARG A 329 20.88 9.16 17.96
C ARG A 329 20.17 8.77 16.66
N ASN A 330 20.53 9.39 15.54
CA ASN A 330 19.87 9.16 14.26
C ASN A 330 20.09 7.73 13.76
N THR A 331 21.30 7.23 13.97
CA THR A 331 21.67 5.84 13.61
C THR A 331 20.87 4.83 14.43
N ILE A 332 20.74 5.04 15.75
CA ILE A 332 20.00 4.14 16.63
C ILE A 332 18.52 4.13 16.27
N ILE A 333 17.89 5.31 16.05
CA ILE A 333 16.48 5.39 15.64
C ILE A 333 16.22 4.60 14.35
N ALA A 334 17.03 4.84 13.32
CA ALA A 334 16.88 4.13 12.05
C ALA A 334 17.13 2.62 12.20
N ALA A 335 18.14 2.22 12.95
CA ALA A 335 18.47 0.81 13.19
C ALA A 335 17.31 0.10 13.90
N VAL A 336 16.75 0.67 14.95
CA VAL A 336 15.64 0.08 15.70
C VAL A 336 14.40 -0.05 14.81
N ILE A 337 14.06 0.98 14.02
CA ILE A 337 12.93 0.91 13.09
C ILE A 337 13.10 -0.25 12.10
N LEU A 338 14.27 -0.31 11.44
CA LEU A 338 14.53 -1.33 10.41
C LEU A 338 14.56 -2.73 11.01
N VAL A 339 15.24 -2.92 12.16
CA VAL A 339 15.32 -4.22 12.81
C VAL A 339 13.95 -4.68 13.30
N CYS A 340 13.15 -3.80 13.93
CA CYS A 340 11.80 -4.17 14.35
C CYS A 340 10.91 -4.50 13.16
N ALA A 341 10.91 -3.66 12.12
CA ALA A 341 10.01 -3.83 10.98
C ALA A 341 10.35 -5.03 10.09
N LEU A 342 11.64 -5.38 9.96
CA LEU A 342 12.07 -6.48 9.11
C LEU A 342 12.33 -7.76 9.90
N GLY A 343 12.76 -7.65 11.17
CA GLY A 343 13.17 -8.78 11.98
C GLY A 343 12.04 -9.46 12.73
N LEU A 344 10.93 -8.76 13.02
CA LEU A 344 9.81 -9.35 13.75
C LEU A 344 8.89 -10.23 12.88
N GLY A 345 9.20 -10.45 11.60
CA GLY A 345 8.53 -11.39 10.70
C GLY A 345 7.00 -11.47 10.89
N ASP A 346 6.56 -12.44 11.66
CA ASP A 346 5.14 -12.70 11.97
C ASP A 346 4.52 -11.71 12.97
N GLY A 347 5.28 -10.71 13.42
CA GLY A 347 4.82 -9.73 14.40
C GLY A 347 5.06 -10.15 15.85
N VAL A 348 4.38 -9.49 16.78
CA VAL A 348 4.45 -9.75 18.22
C VAL A 348 3.06 -10.07 18.75
N SER A 349 2.93 -11.26 19.33
CA SER A 349 1.67 -11.71 19.96
C SER A 349 1.75 -11.54 21.45
N PHE A 350 0.69 -11.01 22.05
CA PHE A 350 0.53 -10.90 23.49
C PHE A 350 -0.95 -11.00 23.90
N HIS A 351 -1.16 -11.41 25.15
CA HIS A 351 -2.50 -11.61 25.71
C HIS A 351 -2.82 -10.47 26.67
N ILE A 352 -3.99 -9.84 26.51
CA ILE A 352 -4.52 -8.88 27.47
C ILE A 352 -5.91 -9.36 27.90
N GLY A 353 -6.02 -9.92 29.10
CA GLY A 353 -7.25 -10.50 29.58
C GLY A 353 -7.69 -11.68 28.73
N GLN A 354 -8.83 -11.55 28.05
CA GLN A 354 -9.36 -12.57 27.12
C GLN A 354 -9.06 -12.27 25.63
N PHE A 355 -8.25 -11.25 25.35
CA PHE A 355 -7.93 -10.85 23.97
C PHE A 355 -6.52 -11.30 23.58
N ASP A 356 -6.43 -12.06 22.50
CA ASP A 356 -5.19 -12.41 21.83
C ASP A 356 -4.87 -11.33 20.80
N ILE A 357 -3.85 -10.53 21.07
CA ILE A 357 -3.46 -9.42 20.22
C ILE A 357 -2.17 -9.82 19.48
N ASN A 358 -2.20 -9.76 18.17
CA ASN A 358 -1.01 -9.89 17.34
C ASN A 358 -0.79 -8.57 16.58
N LEU A 359 0.34 -7.92 16.82
CA LEU A 359 0.75 -6.71 16.13
C LEU A 359 1.72 -7.07 15.01
N SER A 360 1.44 -6.63 13.79
CA SER A 360 2.39 -6.77 12.69
C SER A 360 3.70 -6.03 13.00
N ALA A 361 4.80 -6.47 12.38
CA ALA A 361 6.12 -5.86 12.56
C ALA A 361 6.10 -4.34 12.37
N LEU A 362 5.37 -3.85 11.36
CA LEU A 362 5.24 -2.42 11.08
C LEU A 362 4.42 -1.68 12.16
N ALA A 363 3.38 -2.32 12.70
CA ALA A 363 2.58 -1.77 13.80
C ALA A 363 3.41 -1.59 15.08
N VAL A 364 4.43 -2.41 15.29
CA VAL A 364 5.39 -2.29 16.41
C VAL A 364 6.45 -1.23 16.10
N ALA A 365 7.02 -1.24 14.90
CA ALA A 365 8.11 -0.33 14.52
C ALA A 365 7.73 1.14 14.61
N ALA A 366 6.49 1.51 14.22
CA ALA A 366 6.05 2.88 14.22
C ALA A 366 5.99 3.52 15.63
N PRO A 367 5.33 2.94 16.66
CA PRO A 367 5.34 3.48 18.03
C PRO A 367 6.73 3.46 18.69
N VAL A 368 7.52 2.41 18.47
CA VAL A 368 8.87 2.28 19.05
C VAL A 368 9.78 3.41 18.60
N SER A 369 9.66 3.86 17.35
CA SER A 369 10.43 5.00 16.85
C SER A 369 10.15 6.30 17.61
N TYR A 370 8.91 6.50 18.09
CA TYR A 370 8.51 7.68 18.88
C TYR A 370 9.08 7.68 20.30
N THR A 371 9.11 6.52 20.93
CA THR A 371 9.65 6.41 22.30
C THR A 371 11.13 6.75 22.32
N HIS A 372 11.91 6.30 21.35
CA HIS A 372 13.32 6.65 21.21
C HIS A 372 13.57 8.10 20.79
N LEU A 373 12.67 8.70 20.01
CA LEU A 373 12.79 10.12 19.65
C LEU A 373 12.65 11.02 20.89
N ARG A 374 11.69 10.74 21.78
CA ARG A 374 11.43 11.52 22.99
C ARG A 374 12.46 11.32 24.11
N ALA A 375 12.99 10.11 24.25
CA ALA A 375 13.96 9.82 25.31
C ALA A 375 15.24 10.66 25.21
N HIS A 376 15.52 11.26 24.05
CA HIS A 376 16.72 12.07 23.79
C HIS A 376 16.42 13.55 23.51
N GLU A 377 15.19 14.03 23.66
CA GLU A 377 14.87 15.48 23.61
C GLU A 377 15.12 16.18 24.95
N THR A 378 15.48 15.46 25.99
CA THR A 378 15.72 15.99 27.34
C THR A 378 17.20 16.21 27.67
N ASP A 379 18.09 16.04 26.71
CA ASP A 379 19.54 16.37 26.84
C ASP A 379 19.91 17.55 25.87
#